data_5c9abd6c7fdd3dc28c0b88d692f1153e
#
_entry.id   5c9abd6c7fdd3dc28c0b88d692f1153e
#
_cell.length_a   1.000
_cell.length_b   1.000
_cell.length_c   1.000
_cell.angle_alpha   90.00
_cell.angle_beta   90.00
_cell.angle_gamma   90.00
#
_symmetry.space_group_name_H-M   'P 1'
#
loop_
_entity.id
_entity.type
_entity.pdbx_description
1 polymer ?
#
loop_
_entity_poly.entity_id
_entity_poly.type
_entity_poly.pdbx_seq_one_letter_code
_entity_poly.pdbx_strand_id
1 'polypeptide(L)'
;MSDGTLTPEALAERAAANGVTLWSLTDHDEIAGQARALQAAQAAGMQDLTGTEIPVSFAGKTVHIVGLGFDAHDPRMAQGLLKTRGGREQRAQEMADQLAAVGIPGCFEGALRFVGNPELISRTHFARHLVESGVCSDTHEVFRNYLTEGKPGFVPHRWASLREAVQWITECAGVAVIAHPARYKFTANEEYALFSEFKTHGGVGVEVVTGSHTAHEATVYAQVAQEFGLAASRGSDFHSPHESRIDLGLLPDLPKGLKPVWELVEHRIQ
;
A
#
# COMPACT_ATOMS: atom_id res chain seq x y z
N MET A 1 8.12 8.19 -4.73
CA MET A 1 7.13 8.49 -3.67
C MET A 1 5.76 8.54 -4.31
N SER A 2 4.84 7.74 -3.83
CA SER A 2 3.48 7.69 -4.36
C SER A 2 2.58 8.73 -3.68
N ASP A 3 2.07 8.46 -2.50
CA ASP A 3 1.18 9.34 -1.76
C ASP A 3 1.61 9.61 -0.31
N GLY A 4 2.80 9.17 0.09
CA GLY A 4 3.47 9.61 1.30
C GLY A 4 3.93 11.06 1.24
N THR A 5 4.04 11.75 2.38
CA THR A 5 4.45 13.18 2.44
C THR A 5 5.93 13.37 2.76
N LEU A 6 6.61 12.34 3.26
CA LEU A 6 8.03 12.41 3.61
C LEU A 6 8.91 11.80 2.52
N THR A 7 10.13 12.33 2.38
CA THR A 7 11.14 11.72 1.51
C THR A 7 11.63 10.40 2.08
N PRO A 8 12.23 9.50 1.28
CA PRO A 8 12.82 8.26 1.79
C PRO A 8 13.82 8.49 2.93
N GLU A 9 14.60 9.57 2.86
CA GLU A 9 15.59 9.92 3.89
C GLU A 9 14.90 10.29 5.22
N ALA A 10 13.89 11.17 5.17
CA ALA A 10 13.14 11.57 6.36
C ALA A 10 12.34 10.40 6.97
N LEU A 11 11.86 9.47 6.13
CA LEU A 11 11.22 8.23 6.59
C LEU A 11 12.21 7.31 7.30
N ALA A 12 13.42 7.12 6.72
CA ALA A 12 14.46 6.30 7.31
C ALA A 12 14.94 6.85 8.67
N GLU A 13 15.20 8.16 8.75
CA GLU A 13 15.56 8.82 10.01
C GLU A 13 14.48 8.62 11.08
N ARG A 14 13.21 8.78 10.71
CA ARG A 14 12.09 8.58 11.62
C ARG A 14 11.94 7.13 12.07
N ALA A 15 12.08 6.18 11.16
CA ALA A 15 12.03 4.75 11.47
C ALA A 15 13.16 4.34 12.43
N ALA A 16 14.40 4.77 12.14
CA ALA A 16 15.57 4.50 12.98
C ALA A 16 15.42 5.11 14.38
N ALA A 17 14.93 6.34 14.48
CA ALA A 17 14.67 7.00 15.76
C ALA A 17 13.66 6.24 16.63
N ASN A 18 12.74 5.49 16.02
CA ASN A 18 11.77 4.63 16.68
C ASN A 18 12.25 3.16 16.85
N GLY A 19 13.54 2.89 16.58
CA GLY A 19 14.15 1.57 16.81
C GLY A 19 13.88 0.53 15.73
N VAL A 20 13.47 0.93 14.53
CA VAL A 20 13.37 0.02 13.38
C VAL A 20 14.77 -0.44 12.98
N THR A 21 14.94 -1.74 12.77
CA THR A 21 16.22 -2.35 12.35
C THR A 21 16.17 -2.90 10.93
N LEU A 22 14.98 -3.26 10.46
CA LEU A 22 14.69 -3.69 9.09
C LEU A 22 13.42 -2.99 8.60
N TRP A 23 13.48 -2.39 7.44
CA TRP A 23 12.33 -1.72 6.83
C TRP A 23 12.19 -2.06 5.34
N SER A 24 11.07 -1.64 4.76
CA SER A 24 10.82 -1.67 3.33
C SER A 24 9.99 -0.45 2.94
N LEU A 25 10.43 0.29 1.94
CA LEU A 25 9.63 1.34 1.32
C LEU A 25 8.68 0.70 0.29
N THR A 26 7.37 0.80 0.52
CA THR A 26 6.34 0.11 -0.27
C THR A 26 5.41 1.09 -0.99
N ASP A 27 5.98 2.04 -1.72
CA ASP A 27 5.22 3.01 -2.53
C ASP A 27 4.24 2.32 -3.49
N HIS A 28 3.06 2.92 -3.69
CA HIS A 28 2.07 2.41 -4.65
C HIS A 28 2.57 2.49 -6.09
N ASP A 29 2.60 1.35 -6.78
CA ASP A 29 2.97 1.21 -8.20
C ASP A 29 4.30 1.87 -8.57
N GLU A 30 5.23 2.03 -7.61
CA GLU A 30 6.46 2.78 -7.80
C GLU A 30 7.64 2.11 -7.13
N ILE A 31 8.79 2.12 -7.82
CA ILE A 31 10.07 1.59 -7.33
C ILE A 31 11.22 2.57 -7.49
N ALA A 32 11.01 3.76 -8.06
CA ALA A 32 12.07 4.75 -8.27
C ALA A 32 12.69 5.25 -6.95
N GLY A 33 11.98 5.13 -5.83
CA GLY A 33 12.46 5.47 -4.50
C GLY A 33 13.42 4.46 -3.88
N GLN A 34 13.52 3.23 -4.41
CA GLN A 34 14.22 2.11 -3.75
C GLN A 34 15.71 2.37 -3.50
N ALA A 35 16.43 2.90 -4.49
CA ALA A 35 17.86 3.20 -4.32
C ALA A 35 18.11 4.27 -3.23
N ARG A 36 17.23 5.26 -3.12
CA ARG A 36 17.29 6.28 -2.05
C ARG A 36 16.92 5.69 -0.69
N ALA A 37 15.93 4.80 -0.66
CA ALA A 37 15.50 4.10 0.55
C ALA A 37 16.65 3.25 1.13
N LEU A 38 17.32 2.47 0.29
CA LEU A 38 18.49 1.68 0.67
C LEU A 38 19.62 2.57 1.23
N GLN A 39 20.00 3.63 0.52
CA GLN A 39 21.04 4.55 0.98
C GLN A 39 20.68 5.21 2.33
N ALA A 40 19.44 5.62 2.49
CA ALA A 40 18.94 6.22 3.71
C ALA A 40 18.92 5.23 4.88
N ALA A 41 18.49 3.99 4.65
CA ALA A 41 18.53 2.92 5.65
C ALA A 41 19.97 2.66 6.13
N GLN A 42 20.91 2.48 5.20
CA GLN A 42 22.32 2.26 5.53
C GLN A 42 22.93 3.43 6.32
N ALA A 43 22.61 4.68 5.93
CA ALA A 43 23.05 5.86 6.66
C ALA A 43 22.47 5.95 8.09
N ALA A 44 21.26 5.40 8.29
CA ALA A 44 20.60 5.34 9.58
C ALA A 44 20.91 4.06 10.40
N GLY A 45 21.77 3.18 9.88
CA GLY A 45 22.15 1.92 10.53
C GLY A 45 21.05 0.85 10.50
N MET A 46 20.12 0.93 9.57
CA MET A 46 19.07 -0.05 9.35
C MET A 46 19.37 -0.93 8.13
N GLN A 47 18.73 -2.09 8.10
CA GLN A 47 18.66 -2.95 6.93
C GLN A 47 17.48 -2.56 6.04
N ASP A 48 17.63 -2.77 4.74
CA ASP A 48 16.59 -2.49 3.74
C ASP A 48 16.17 -3.75 3.00
N LEU A 49 14.90 -3.79 2.65
CA LEU A 49 14.32 -4.80 1.78
C LEU A 49 13.49 -4.10 0.70
N THR A 50 13.79 -4.33 -0.58
CA THR A 50 13.01 -3.73 -1.68
C THR A 50 11.53 -4.00 -1.52
N GLY A 51 10.68 -3.00 -1.79
CA GLY A 51 9.24 -3.11 -1.63
C GLY A 51 8.45 -2.28 -2.63
N THR A 52 7.21 -2.68 -2.86
CA THR A 52 6.19 -1.92 -3.59
C THR A 52 4.82 -2.43 -3.18
N GLU A 53 3.80 -1.59 -3.27
CA GLU A 53 2.41 -1.97 -3.05
C GLU A 53 1.61 -1.85 -4.35
N ILE A 54 1.00 -2.95 -4.79
CA ILE A 54 0.30 -3.07 -6.09
C ILE A 54 -1.20 -3.21 -5.85
N PRO A 55 -2.04 -2.24 -6.25
CA PRO A 55 -3.48 -2.40 -6.21
C PRO A 55 -3.96 -3.40 -7.26
N VAL A 56 -4.86 -4.29 -6.85
CA VAL A 56 -5.51 -5.28 -7.71
C VAL A 56 -7.01 -5.22 -7.58
N SER A 57 -7.73 -5.63 -8.61
CA SER A 57 -9.19 -5.78 -8.57
C SER A 57 -9.55 -7.21 -8.21
N PHE A 58 -10.27 -7.40 -7.10
CA PHE A 58 -10.79 -8.70 -6.66
C PHE A 58 -12.21 -8.56 -6.11
N ALA A 59 -13.14 -9.39 -6.56
CA ALA A 59 -14.55 -9.38 -6.14
C ALA A 59 -15.18 -7.98 -6.09
N GLY A 60 -14.89 -7.13 -7.10
CA GLY A 60 -15.40 -5.77 -7.20
C GLY A 60 -14.75 -4.74 -6.27
N LYS A 61 -13.76 -5.13 -5.47
CA LYS A 61 -13.02 -4.25 -4.57
C LYS A 61 -11.56 -4.10 -4.98
N THR A 62 -10.94 -3.03 -4.51
CA THR A 62 -9.48 -2.85 -4.61
C THR A 62 -8.81 -3.56 -3.42
N VAL A 63 -7.98 -4.54 -3.72
CA VAL A 63 -7.10 -5.23 -2.77
C VAL A 63 -5.67 -4.79 -3.06
N HIS A 64 -4.83 -4.73 -2.05
CA HIS A 64 -3.42 -4.37 -2.21
C HIS A 64 -2.52 -5.58 -1.97
N ILE A 65 -1.53 -5.73 -2.83
CA ILE A 65 -0.51 -6.77 -2.74
C ILE A 65 0.85 -6.10 -2.55
N VAL A 66 1.47 -6.34 -1.42
CA VAL A 66 2.84 -5.89 -1.16
C VAL A 66 3.80 -6.91 -1.74
N GLY A 67 4.72 -6.44 -2.59
CA GLY A 67 5.88 -7.20 -3.04
C GLY A 67 7.09 -6.86 -2.18
N LEU A 68 7.81 -7.86 -1.71
CA LEU A 68 9.02 -7.70 -0.90
C LEU A 68 10.20 -8.48 -1.48
N GLY A 69 11.41 -7.93 -1.38
CA GLY A 69 12.65 -8.62 -1.73
C GLY A 69 12.85 -8.95 -3.21
N PHE A 70 12.08 -8.33 -4.10
CA PHE A 70 12.22 -8.52 -5.54
C PHE A 70 13.46 -7.79 -6.10
N ASP A 71 13.89 -8.18 -7.29
CA ASP A 71 14.92 -7.44 -8.03
C ASP A 71 14.31 -6.18 -8.65
N ALA A 72 14.63 -5.02 -8.07
CA ALA A 72 14.15 -3.72 -8.56
C ALA A 72 14.71 -3.31 -9.93
N HIS A 73 15.75 -3.99 -10.40
CA HIS A 73 16.34 -3.77 -11.75
C HIS A 73 15.72 -4.65 -12.83
N ASP A 74 14.89 -5.62 -12.45
CA ASP A 74 14.20 -6.46 -13.43
C ASP A 74 13.14 -5.63 -14.19
N PRO A 75 13.26 -5.54 -15.54
CA PRO A 75 12.33 -4.72 -16.33
C PRO A 75 10.87 -5.20 -16.27
N ARG A 76 10.63 -6.46 -15.92
CA ARG A 76 9.27 -7.01 -15.81
C ARG A 76 8.48 -6.32 -14.68
N MET A 77 9.13 -6.03 -13.53
CA MET A 77 8.50 -5.28 -12.46
C MET A 77 8.11 -3.88 -12.93
N ALA A 78 9.04 -3.12 -13.50
CA ALA A 78 8.77 -1.77 -13.99
C ALA A 78 7.64 -1.74 -15.04
N GLN A 79 7.61 -2.71 -15.98
CA GLN A 79 6.56 -2.82 -17.00
C GLN A 79 5.19 -3.15 -16.37
N GLY A 80 5.15 -4.05 -15.39
CA GLY A 80 3.93 -4.36 -14.64
C GLY A 80 3.37 -3.15 -13.94
N LEU A 81 4.21 -2.40 -13.21
CA LEU A 81 3.80 -1.19 -12.51
C LEU A 81 3.33 -0.09 -13.46
N LEU A 82 3.99 0.11 -14.61
CA LEU A 82 3.54 1.04 -15.65
C LEU A 82 2.14 0.69 -16.17
N LYS A 83 1.84 -0.61 -16.34
CA LYS A 83 0.51 -1.06 -16.73
C LYS A 83 -0.56 -0.68 -15.69
N THR A 84 -0.23 -0.79 -14.41
CA THR A 84 -1.14 -0.42 -13.31
C THR A 84 -1.36 1.09 -13.23
N ARG A 85 -0.33 1.90 -13.56
CA ARG A 85 -0.46 3.38 -13.61
C ARG A 85 -1.36 3.84 -14.74
N GLY A 86 -1.50 3.06 -15.81
CA GLY A 86 -2.35 3.39 -16.95
C GLY A 86 -3.79 3.67 -16.52
N GLY A 87 -4.35 4.81 -16.97
CA GLY A 87 -5.71 5.22 -16.64
C GLY A 87 -5.87 6.00 -15.32
N ARG A 88 -4.82 6.20 -14.51
CA ARG A 88 -4.92 7.01 -13.29
C ARG A 88 -5.27 8.47 -13.58
N GLU A 89 -4.65 9.07 -14.59
CA GLU A 89 -4.92 10.46 -15.00
C GLU A 89 -6.36 10.62 -15.48
N GLN A 90 -6.82 9.75 -16.39
CA GLN A 90 -8.21 9.78 -16.86
C GLN A 90 -9.19 9.64 -15.68
N ARG A 91 -8.96 8.67 -14.80
CA ARG A 91 -9.77 8.48 -13.60
C ARG A 91 -9.78 9.72 -12.71
N ALA A 92 -8.63 10.36 -12.52
CA ALA A 92 -8.54 11.58 -11.72
C ALA A 92 -9.32 12.73 -12.35
N GLN A 93 -9.32 12.87 -13.67
CA GLN A 93 -10.15 13.85 -14.36
C GLN A 93 -11.65 13.57 -14.14
N GLU A 94 -12.08 12.31 -14.29
CA GLU A 94 -13.45 11.91 -14.04
C GLU A 94 -13.89 12.18 -12.59
N MET A 95 -13.00 11.95 -11.62
CA MET A 95 -13.22 12.28 -10.20
C MET A 95 -13.42 13.78 -10.02
N ALA A 96 -12.57 14.60 -10.64
CA ALA A 96 -12.67 16.06 -10.58
C ALA A 96 -13.97 16.58 -11.19
N ASP A 97 -14.38 16.03 -12.33
CA ASP A 97 -15.62 16.40 -13.02
C ASP A 97 -16.85 16.07 -12.14
N GLN A 98 -16.85 14.91 -11.47
CA GLN A 98 -17.91 14.52 -10.54
C GLN A 98 -17.95 15.41 -9.29
N LEU A 99 -16.80 15.80 -8.74
CA LEU A 99 -16.72 16.75 -7.62
C LEU A 99 -17.19 18.14 -8.04
N ALA A 100 -16.84 18.61 -9.24
CA ALA A 100 -17.32 19.86 -9.78
C ALA A 100 -18.85 19.88 -9.95
N ALA A 101 -19.46 18.77 -10.35
CA ALA A 101 -20.92 18.62 -10.47
C ALA A 101 -21.65 18.78 -9.12
N VAL A 102 -20.99 18.56 -8.00
CA VAL A 102 -21.54 18.79 -6.64
C VAL A 102 -21.02 20.09 -6.01
N GLY A 103 -20.50 21.02 -6.82
CA GLY A 103 -20.11 22.36 -6.39
C GLY A 103 -18.67 22.50 -5.87
N ILE A 104 -17.80 21.54 -6.16
CA ILE A 104 -16.39 21.56 -5.74
C ILE A 104 -15.47 21.53 -6.99
N PRO A 105 -15.31 22.67 -7.69
CA PRO A 105 -14.49 22.74 -8.92
C PRO A 105 -12.99 22.81 -8.62
N GLY A 106 -12.14 22.59 -9.66
CA GLY A 106 -10.69 22.77 -9.59
C GLY A 106 -9.95 21.65 -8.84
N CYS A 107 -10.61 20.51 -8.64
CA CYS A 107 -10.04 19.42 -7.84
C CYS A 107 -8.89 18.70 -8.53
N PHE A 108 -8.82 18.65 -9.87
CA PHE A 108 -7.73 18.00 -10.58
C PHE A 108 -6.40 18.73 -10.37
N GLU A 109 -6.35 20.01 -10.70
CA GLU A 109 -5.18 20.88 -10.49
C GLU A 109 -4.84 21.00 -9.01
N GLY A 110 -5.86 21.05 -8.16
CA GLY A 110 -5.70 21.07 -6.70
C GLY A 110 -5.00 19.81 -6.18
N ALA A 111 -5.41 18.63 -6.63
CA ALA A 111 -4.81 17.35 -6.25
C ALA A 111 -3.38 17.21 -6.78
N LEU A 112 -3.11 17.68 -8.01
CA LEU A 112 -1.77 17.64 -8.61
C LEU A 112 -0.71 18.37 -7.79
N ARG A 113 -1.05 19.37 -6.99
CA ARG A 113 -0.11 20.07 -6.10
C ARG A 113 0.48 19.19 -5.00
N PHE A 114 -0.19 18.09 -4.68
CA PHE A 114 0.24 17.13 -3.66
C PHE A 114 0.95 15.89 -4.24
N VAL A 115 1.06 15.80 -5.55
CA VAL A 115 1.62 14.64 -6.25
C VAL A 115 3.09 14.88 -6.58
N GLY A 116 3.97 13.98 -6.18
CA GLY A 116 5.38 14.02 -6.56
C GLY A 116 5.62 13.56 -8.01
N ASN A 117 4.88 12.54 -8.45
CA ASN A 117 4.86 12.04 -9.83
C ASN A 117 3.41 12.06 -10.34
N PRO A 118 3.06 12.90 -11.35
CA PRO A 118 1.69 13.02 -11.87
C PRO A 118 1.04 11.69 -12.27
N GLU A 119 1.82 10.71 -12.73
CA GLU A 119 1.32 9.37 -13.08
C GLU A 119 0.77 8.60 -11.87
N LEU A 120 1.08 9.04 -10.66
CA LEU A 120 0.67 8.41 -9.41
C LEU A 120 -0.49 9.13 -8.72
N ILE A 121 -1.18 10.04 -9.41
CA ILE A 121 -2.34 10.73 -8.85
C ILE A 121 -3.37 9.74 -8.27
N SER A 122 -3.82 9.98 -7.03
CA SER A 122 -4.64 9.07 -6.26
C SER A 122 -5.71 9.82 -5.46
N ARG A 123 -6.67 9.10 -4.89
CA ARG A 123 -7.70 9.65 -4.00
C ARG A 123 -7.11 10.40 -2.81
N THR A 124 -5.96 9.98 -2.30
CA THR A 124 -5.28 10.63 -1.18
C THR A 124 -4.92 12.08 -1.52
N HIS A 125 -4.45 12.34 -2.73
CA HIS A 125 -4.13 13.70 -3.20
C HIS A 125 -5.38 14.60 -3.29
N PHE A 126 -6.49 14.06 -3.78
CA PHE A 126 -7.79 14.74 -3.73
C PHE A 126 -8.23 15.02 -2.30
N ALA A 127 -8.06 14.06 -1.39
CA ALA A 127 -8.43 14.24 0.01
C ALA A 127 -7.64 15.38 0.64
N ARG A 128 -6.33 15.46 0.40
CA ARG A 128 -5.48 16.56 0.89
C ARG A 128 -5.91 17.92 0.33
N HIS A 129 -6.22 17.98 -0.96
CA HIS A 129 -6.75 19.20 -1.57
C HIS A 129 -8.06 19.65 -0.94
N LEU A 130 -9.01 18.73 -0.72
CA LEU A 130 -10.30 19.06 -0.12
C LEU A 130 -10.18 19.51 1.35
N VAL A 131 -9.20 19.01 2.08
CA VAL A 131 -8.88 19.52 3.43
C VAL A 131 -8.24 20.91 3.35
N GLU A 132 -7.22 21.10 2.49
CA GLU A 132 -6.57 22.40 2.33
C GLU A 132 -7.53 23.50 1.89
N SER A 133 -8.49 23.17 1.01
CA SER A 133 -9.52 24.11 0.54
C SER A 133 -10.67 24.35 1.53
N GLY A 134 -10.64 23.71 2.70
CA GLY A 134 -11.64 23.89 3.76
C GLY A 134 -12.99 23.20 3.51
N VAL A 135 -13.07 22.28 2.52
CA VAL A 135 -14.30 21.51 2.26
C VAL A 135 -14.57 20.49 3.37
N CYS A 136 -13.52 19.93 3.93
CA CYS A 136 -13.58 19.01 5.08
C CYS A 136 -12.49 19.33 6.11
N SER A 137 -12.68 18.85 7.33
CA SER A 137 -11.76 19.08 8.45
C SER A 137 -10.53 18.15 8.39
N ASP A 138 -10.69 16.96 7.86
CA ASP A 138 -9.64 15.94 7.76
C ASP A 138 -9.88 14.99 6.58
N THR A 139 -8.86 14.20 6.24
CA THR A 139 -8.92 13.25 5.12
C THR A 139 -9.94 12.13 5.34
N HIS A 140 -10.19 11.70 6.58
CA HIS A 140 -11.20 10.68 6.88
C HIS A 140 -12.60 11.17 6.54
N GLU A 141 -12.88 12.43 6.84
CA GLU A 141 -14.14 13.08 6.48
C GLU A 141 -14.30 13.15 4.97
N VAL A 142 -13.24 13.51 4.24
CA VAL A 142 -13.25 13.53 2.76
C VAL A 142 -13.58 12.15 2.20
N PHE A 143 -12.88 11.10 2.64
CA PHE A 143 -13.16 9.75 2.16
C PHE A 143 -14.60 9.34 2.43
N ARG A 144 -15.10 9.57 3.63
CA ARG A 144 -16.47 9.22 4.03
C ARG A 144 -17.52 9.95 3.19
N ASN A 145 -17.31 11.22 2.87
CA ASN A 145 -18.30 12.05 2.24
C ASN A 145 -18.22 12.08 0.71
N TYR A 146 -16.99 11.90 0.14
CA TYR A 146 -16.75 12.16 -1.29
C TYR A 146 -16.04 11.04 -2.05
N LEU A 147 -15.14 10.25 -1.46
CA LEU A 147 -14.17 9.42 -2.20
C LEU A 147 -14.31 7.90 -2.02
N THR A 148 -15.30 7.44 -1.26
CA THR A 148 -15.63 6.02 -1.13
C THR A 148 -16.77 5.63 -2.07
N GLU A 149 -16.98 4.34 -2.26
CA GLU A 149 -18.04 3.80 -3.11
C GLU A 149 -19.41 4.43 -2.81
N GLY A 150 -20.12 4.80 -3.89
CA GLY A 150 -21.41 5.49 -3.81
C GLY A 150 -21.32 6.98 -3.47
N LYS A 151 -20.15 7.58 -3.41
CA LYS A 151 -19.94 9.01 -3.16
C LYS A 151 -19.58 9.78 -4.43
N PRO A 152 -19.85 11.12 -4.46
CA PRO A 152 -19.75 11.92 -5.69
C PRO A 152 -18.39 11.87 -6.41
N GLY A 153 -17.29 11.80 -5.70
CA GLY A 153 -15.94 11.75 -6.30
C GLY A 153 -15.38 10.34 -6.44
N PHE A 154 -16.20 9.30 -6.27
CA PHE A 154 -15.73 7.92 -6.43
C PHE A 154 -15.88 7.46 -7.88
N VAL A 155 -14.76 7.21 -8.52
CA VAL A 155 -14.67 6.58 -9.85
C VAL A 155 -14.08 5.19 -9.69
N PRO A 156 -14.83 4.12 -10.06
CA PRO A 156 -14.28 2.77 -10.07
C PRO A 156 -13.11 2.67 -11.03
N HIS A 157 -12.11 1.87 -10.68
CA HIS A 157 -10.97 1.62 -11.53
C HIS A 157 -10.69 0.11 -11.58
N ARG A 158 -10.32 -0.38 -12.75
CA ARG A 158 -9.90 -1.76 -12.92
C ARG A 158 -8.37 -1.80 -12.86
N TRP A 159 -7.88 -2.23 -11.73
CA TRP A 159 -6.46 -2.48 -11.50
C TRP A 159 -5.99 -3.77 -12.17
N ALA A 160 -4.71 -4.11 -12.01
CA ALA A 160 -4.21 -5.43 -12.36
C ALA A 160 -5.07 -6.54 -11.72
N SER A 161 -5.06 -7.72 -12.29
CA SER A 161 -5.60 -8.91 -11.62
C SER A 161 -4.68 -9.36 -10.50
N LEU A 162 -5.22 -10.08 -9.52
CA LEU A 162 -4.45 -10.70 -8.44
C LEU A 162 -3.31 -11.57 -9.00
N ARG A 163 -3.61 -12.34 -10.04
CA ARG A 163 -2.63 -13.18 -10.73
C ARG A 163 -1.47 -12.37 -11.31
N GLU A 164 -1.75 -11.29 -12.04
CA GLU A 164 -0.72 -10.47 -12.66
C GLU A 164 0.22 -9.86 -11.61
N ALA A 165 -0.32 -9.27 -10.54
CA ALA A 165 0.50 -8.67 -9.48
C ALA A 165 1.39 -9.70 -8.79
N VAL A 166 0.85 -10.86 -8.42
CA VAL A 166 1.64 -11.95 -7.81
C VAL A 166 2.72 -12.45 -8.77
N GLN A 167 2.41 -12.61 -10.07
CA GLN A 167 3.38 -13.04 -11.07
C GLN A 167 4.53 -12.04 -11.24
N TRP A 168 4.26 -10.73 -11.34
CA TRP A 168 5.32 -9.73 -11.46
C TRP A 168 6.29 -9.77 -10.27
N ILE A 169 5.77 -9.95 -9.06
CA ILE A 169 6.58 -10.04 -7.85
C ILE A 169 7.42 -11.32 -7.85
N THR A 170 6.80 -12.47 -8.11
CA THR A 170 7.47 -13.78 -8.02
C THR A 170 8.46 -14.02 -9.16
N GLU A 171 8.16 -13.57 -10.38
CA GLU A 171 9.06 -13.64 -11.52
C GLU A 171 10.31 -12.76 -11.35
N CYS A 172 10.23 -11.72 -10.52
CA CYS A 172 11.36 -10.88 -10.12
C CYS A 172 12.02 -11.39 -8.81
N ALA A 173 11.80 -12.65 -8.45
CA ALA A 173 12.35 -13.34 -7.28
C ALA A 173 11.96 -12.73 -5.91
N GLY A 174 10.86 -11.98 -5.86
CA GLY A 174 10.26 -11.46 -4.64
C GLY A 174 9.17 -12.36 -4.06
N VAL A 175 8.63 -11.96 -2.93
CA VAL A 175 7.49 -12.60 -2.26
C VAL A 175 6.30 -11.66 -2.22
N ALA A 176 5.11 -12.20 -2.51
CA ALA A 176 3.86 -11.45 -2.48
C ALA A 176 3.15 -11.63 -1.12
N VAL A 177 2.57 -10.54 -0.63
CA VAL A 177 1.90 -10.43 0.68
C VAL A 177 0.56 -9.72 0.49
N ILE A 178 -0.55 -10.25 1.02
CA ILE A 178 -1.82 -9.52 1.09
C ILE A 178 -1.69 -8.43 2.16
N ALA A 179 -1.87 -7.16 1.76
CA ALA A 179 -1.79 -6.01 2.65
C ALA A 179 -3.11 -5.79 3.42
N HIS A 180 -3.02 -5.33 4.66
CA HIS A 180 -4.11 -4.84 5.54
C HIS A 180 -5.52 -5.47 5.29
N PRO A 181 -5.67 -6.79 5.34
CA PRO A 181 -6.86 -7.50 4.85
C PRO A 181 -8.17 -7.10 5.54
N ALA A 182 -8.18 -6.67 6.80
CA ALA A 182 -9.38 -6.22 7.50
C ALA A 182 -10.06 -5.00 6.85
N ARG A 183 -9.33 -4.22 6.04
CA ARG A 183 -9.87 -3.02 5.36
C ARG A 183 -10.88 -3.36 4.27
N TYR A 184 -10.82 -4.55 3.70
CA TYR A 184 -11.65 -4.91 2.54
C TYR A 184 -13.09 -5.25 2.90
N LYS A 185 -13.37 -5.59 4.17
CA LYS A 185 -14.70 -5.94 4.66
C LYS A 185 -15.38 -6.98 3.78
N PHE A 186 -14.64 -8.01 3.42
CA PHE A 186 -15.15 -9.16 2.68
C PHE A 186 -16.07 -10.01 3.55
N THR A 187 -17.03 -10.68 2.91
CA THR A 187 -17.70 -11.82 3.51
C THR A 187 -16.71 -12.98 3.70
N ALA A 188 -17.00 -13.92 4.59
CA ALA A 188 -16.13 -15.07 4.81
C ALA A 188 -15.84 -15.86 3.52
N ASN A 189 -16.81 -15.96 2.60
CA ASN A 189 -16.60 -16.66 1.32
C ASN A 189 -15.71 -15.89 0.37
N GLU A 190 -15.85 -14.56 0.29
CA GLU A 190 -14.98 -13.69 -0.53
C GLU A 190 -13.55 -13.69 0.01
N GLU A 191 -13.40 -13.64 1.33
CA GLU A 191 -12.08 -13.69 1.97
C GLU A 191 -11.40 -15.04 1.74
N TYR A 192 -12.11 -16.14 1.94
CA TYR A 192 -11.60 -17.47 1.62
C TYR A 192 -11.19 -17.62 0.15
N ALA A 193 -11.99 -17.08 -0.77
CA ALA A 193 -11.67 -17.07 -2.20
C ALA A 193 -10.41 -16.25 -2.49
N LEU A 194 -10.26 -15.07 -1.88
CA LEU A 194 -9.07 -14.24 -2.01
C LEU A 194 -7.79 -14.99 -1.59
N PHE A 195 -7.78 -15.56 -0.39
CA PHE A 195 -6.61 -16.28 0.12
C PHE A 195 -6.30 -17.54 -0.67
N SER A 196 -7.33 -18.28 -1.11
CA SER A 196 -7.18 -19.49 -1.92
C SER A 196 -6.60 -19.17 -3.31
N GLU A 197 -7.13 -18.16 -4.00
CA GLU A 197 -6.64 -17.73 -5.31
C GLU A 197 -5.22 -17.14 -5.21
N PHE A 198 -4.97 -16.31 -4.18
CA PHE A 198 -3.66 -15.75 -3.91
C PHE A 198 -2.58 -16.84 -3.76
N LYS A 199 -2.85 -17.87 -2.98
CA LYS A 199 -1.95 -19.02 -2.85
C LYS A 199 -1.76 -19.78 -4.16
N THR A 200 -2.82 -19.99 -4.91
CA THR A 200 -2.76 -20.67 -6.22
C THR A 200 -1.83 -19.95 -7.18
N HIS A 201 -1.74 -18.62 -7.10
CA HIS A 201 -0.84 -17.82 -7.92
C HIS A 201 0.59 -17.70 -7.35
N GLY A 202 0.88 -18.28 -6.19
CA GLY A 202 2.21 -18.26 -5.57
C GLY A 202 2.41 -17.20 -4.48
N GLY A 203 1.32 -16.59 -4.01
CA GLY A 203 1.37 -15.70 -2.85
C GLY A 203 1.68 -16.46 -1.56
N VAL A 204 2.49 -15.87 -0.68
CA VAL A 204 3.06 -16.57 0.48
C VAL A 204 2.92 -15.84 1.81
N GLY A 205 2.44 -14.60 1.81
CA GLY A 205 2.36 -13.80 3.03
C GLY A 205 1.05 -13.06 3.22
N VAL A 206 0.78 -12.64 4.44
CA VAL A 206 -0.33 -11.76 4.82
C VAL A 206 0.11 -10.80 5.91
N GLU A 207 -0.32 -9.55 5.84
CA GLU A 207 -0.16 -8.60 6.94
C GLU A 207 -1.07 -8.98 8.11
N VAL A 208 -0.45 -9.36 9.22
CA VAL A 208 -1.12 -9.70 10.47
C VAL A 208 -1.26 -8.46 11.35
N VAL A 209 -0.19 -7.68 11.46
CA VAL A 209 -0.13 -6.45 12.26
C VAL A 209 0.09 -5.26 11.34
N THR A 210 -0.89 -4.36 11.29
CA THR A 210 -0.79 -3.13 10.49
C THR A 210 -1.24 -1.91 11.28
N GLY A 211 -0.95 -0.71 10.78
CA GLY A 211 -1.43 0.53 11.36
C GLY A 211 -2.96 0.69 11.37
N SER A 212 -3.67 -0.11 10.59
CA SER A 212 -5.14 -0.09 10.50
C SER A 212 -5.82 -1.25 11.23
N HIS A 213 -5.09 -2.28 11.65
CA HIS A 213 -5.66 -3.42 12.38
C HIS A 213 -5.82 -3.11 13.86
N THR A 214 -6.93 -3.55 14.43
CA THR A 214 -7.10 -3.68 15.88
C THR A 214 -6.38 -4.92 16.40
N ALA A 215 -6.19 -5.03 17.73
CA ALA A 215 -5.62 -6.23 18.35
C ALA A 215 -6.46 -7.50 18.07
N HIS A 216 -7.78 -7.35 17.95
CA HIS A 216 -8.66 -8.46 17.57
C HIS A 216 -8.43 -8.90 16.14
N GLU A 217 -8.36 -7.97 15.18
CA GLU A 217 -8.08 -8.28 13.78
C GLU A 217 -6.70 -8.90 13.61
N ALA A 218 -5.68 -8.44 14.34
CA ALA A 218 -4.37 -9.08 14.36
C ALA A 218 -4.46 -10.57 14.82
N THR A 219 -5.31 -10.87 15.80
CA THR A 219 -5.56 -12.25 16.22
C THR A 219 -6.27 -13.07 15.13
N VAL A 220 -7.27 -12.49 14.47
CA VAL A 220 -7.99 -13.15 13.36
C VAL A 220 -7.02 -13.46 12.21
N TYR A 221 -6.22 -12.49 11.77
CA TYR A 221 -5.29 -12.72 10.66
C TYR A 221 -4.07 -13.57 11.03
N ALA A 222 -3.74 -13.68 12.32
CA ALA A 222 -2.80 -14.70 12.79
C ALA A 222 -3.34 -16.13 12.58
N GLN A 223 -4.63 -16.35 12.84
CA GLN A 223 -5.31 -17.64 12.59
C GLN A 223 -5.40 -17.90 11.07
N VAL A 224 -5.81 -16.92 10.28
CA VAL A 224 -5.84 -17.02 8.80
C VAL A 224 -4.45 -17.37 8.25
N ALA A 225 -3.39 -16.73 8.74
CA ALA A 225 -2.02 -17.06 8.34
C ALA A 225 -1.68 -18.53 8.60
N GLN A 226 -2.08 -19.06 9.77
CA GLN A 226 -1.87 -20.48 10.12
C GLN A 226 -2.71 -21.41 9.25
N GLU A 227 -4.00 -21.13 9.07
CA GLU A 227 -4.93 -21.95 8.26
C GLU A 227 -4.49 -22.07 6.81
N PHE A 228 -4.05 -20.95 6.21
CA PHE A 228 -3.57 -20.95 4.83
C PHE A 228 -2.07 -21.27 4.69
N GLY A 229 -1.34 -21.48 5.81
CA GLY A 229 0.11 -21.72 5.77
C GLY A 229 0.88 -20.55 5.15
N LEU A 230 0.49 -19.32 5.47
CA LEU A 230 1.12 -18.08 5.03
C LEU A 230 2.11 -17.56 6.09
N ALA A 231 3.17 -16.92 5.63
CA ALA A 231 4.06 -16.14 6.49
C ALA A 231 3.38 -14.84 6.92
N ALA A 232 3.74 -14.36 8.11
CA ALA A 232 3.18 -13.15 8.68
C ALA A 232 4.02 -11.92 8.35
N SER A 233 3.38 -10.84 7.94
CA SER A 233 4.01 -9.54 7.74
C SER A 233 3.50 -8.53 8.77
N ARG A 234 4.31 -7.48 8.98
CA ARG A 234 4.03 -6.33 9.84
C ARG A 234 4.43 -5.05 9.12
N GLY A 235 3.50 -4.11 8.95
CA GLY A 235 3.76 -2.84 8.28
C GLY A 235 2.86 -1.73 8.81
N SER A 236 3.41 -0.53 9.05
CA SER A 236 2.65 0.59 9.61
C SER A 236 1.66 1.21 8.64
N ASP A 237 1.86 1.03 7.34
CA ASP A 237 1.10 1.73 6.29
C ASP A 237 1.17 3.27 6.51
N PHE A 238 2.37 3.74 6.84
CA PHE A 238 2.61 5.13 7.23
C PHE A 238 2.70 6.04 6.01
N HIS A 239 1.83 7.04 5.93
CA HIS A 239 1.76 8.02 4.85
C HIS A 239 2.26 9.40 5.28
N SER A 240 1.91 9.83 6.49
CA SER A 240 2.35 11.11 7.02
C SER A 240 2.22 11.20 8.55
N PRO A 241 2.97 12.11 9.20
CA PRO A 241 2.84 12.34 10.64
C PRO A 241 1.44 12.78 11.09
N HIS A 242 0.66 13.36 10.18
CA HIS A 242 -0.65 13.95 10.49
C HIS A 242 -1.83 13.03 10.11
N GLU A 243 -1.62 12.07 9.19
CA GLU A 243 -2.68 11.22 8.67
C GLU A 243 -2.61 9.80 9.23
N SER A 244 -1.39 9.31 9.53
CA SER A 244 -1.17 7.95 10.02
C SER A 244 -1.48 7.83 11.51
N ARG A 245 -2.25 6.80 11.88
CA ARG A 245 -2.62 6.54 13.28
C ARG A 245 -1.47 6.01 14.11
N ILE A 246 -0.62 5.21 13.48
CA ILE A 246 0.54 4.56 14.10
C ILE A 246 1.79 5.03 13.36
N ASP A 247 2.80 5.41 14.11
CA ASP A 247 4.07 5.83 13.58
C ASP A 247 4.94 4.63 13.15
N LEU A 248 5.94 4.89 12.32
CA LEU A 248 6.98 3.92 11.98
C LEU A 248 7.62 3.34 13.25
N GLY A 249 7.78 2.02 13.30
CA GLY A 249 8.40 1.32 14.43
C GLY A 249 7.53 1.15 15.68
N LEU A 250 6.32 1.75 15.74
CA LEU A 250 5.48 1.70 16.93
C LEU A 250 4.37 0.63 16.88
N LEU A 251 4.41 -0.25 15.91
CA LEU A 251 3.51 -1.40 15.85
C LEU A 251 3.87 -2.45 16.91
N PRO A 252 2.87 -3.18 17.44
CA PRO A 252 3.12 -4.39 18.25
C PRO A 252 3.95 -5.42 17.48
N ASP A 253 4.61 -6.29 18.20
CA ASP A 253 5.29 -7.45 17.60
C ASP A 253 4.29 -8.43 16.98
N LEU A 254 4.79 -9.23 16.03
CA LEU A 254 4.01 -10.33 15.48
C LEU A 254 3.63 -11.33 16.58
N PRO A 255 2.41 -11.89 16.55
CA PRO A 255 2.01 -12.98 17.45
C PRO A 255 3.00 -14.14 17.39
N LYS A 256 3.31 -14.73 18.54
CA LYS A 256 4.24 -15.86 18.63
C LYS A 256 3.77 -17.06 17.81
N GLY A 257 4.72 -17.79 17.24
CA GLY A 257 4.44 -19.01 16.46
C GLY A 257 4.12 -18.79 14.99
N LEU A 258 4.14 -17.54 14.52
CA LEU A 258 4.07 -17.22 13.10
C LEU A 258 5.48 -17.10 12.52
N LYS A 259 5.65 -17.55 11.27
CA LYS A 259 6.89 -17.33 10.52
C LYS A 259 6.89 -15.94 9.91
N PRO A 260 7.85 -15.07 10.23
CA PRO A 260 7.96 -13.75 9.61
C PRO A 260 8.23 -13.85 8.10
N VAL A 261 7.59 -13.00 7.30
CA VAL A 261 7.73 -13.03 5.83
C VAL A 261 9.15 -12.71 5.37
N TRP A 262 9.87 -11.86 6.09
CA TRP A 262 11.25 -11.48 5.74
C TRP A 262 12.24 -12.62 5.86
N GLU A 263 11.97 -13.68 6.63
CA GLU A 263 12.77 -14.90 6.64
C GLU A 263 12.75 -15.66 5.30
N LEU A 264 11.70 -15.48 4.49
CA LEU A 264 11.62 -16.08 3.16
C LEU A 264 12.56 -15.42 2.14
N VAL A 265 12.97 -14.20 2.41
CA VAL A 265 13.82 -13.36 1.55
C VAL A 265 15.03 -12.80 2.29
N GLU A 266 15.49 -13.47 3.35
CA GLU A 266 16.63 -13.05 4.16
C GLU A 266 17.88 -12.77 3.32
N HIS A 267 18.09 -13.56 2.27
CA HIS A 267 19.21 -13.40 1.33
C HIS A 267 19.11 -12.14 0.45
N ARG A 268 17.99 -11.41 0.49
CA ARG A 268 17.73 -10.14 -0.21
C ARG A 268 17.85 -8.91 0.68
N ILE A 269 17.98 -9.10 1.98
CA ILE A 269 18.17 -8.00 2.95
C ILE A 269 19.55 -7.37 2.72
N GLN A 270 19.57 -6.04 2.61
CA GLN A 270 20.76 -5.25 2.32
C GLN A 270 21.16 -4.34 3.50
#